data_f2c03c59d8bfd10a43e62ba8cf1cc73a
#
_entry.id   f2c03c59d8bfd10a43e62ba8cf1cc73a
#
_cell.length_a   1.000
_cell.length_b   1.000
_cell.length_c   1.000
_cell.angle_alpha   90.00
_cell.angle_beta   90.00
_cell.angle_gamma   90.00
#
_symmetry.space_group_name_H-M   'P 1'
#
loop_
_entity.id
_entity.type
_entity.pdbx_description
1 polymer ?
#
loop_
_entity_poly.entity_id
_entity_poly.type
_entity_poly.pdbx_seq_one_letter_code
_entity_poly.pdbx_strand_id
1 'polypeptide(L)'
;MKKVYQVIMFLLTGIIIVQACTKLQPAAPADDEILDGPVEGLGYDQNRRFLAGDIAFNDEIFTSQTGLGSVFVATSCGSCHAGDGKGHPFTTLTRFGQTDSTGNQFLHLGGPQLQNRALPGFTPEQIPAGASFSKFTPPANTGLGFLELVSDADILAMADPNDINGDGISGVPNWIALPSFIAPNANSISQNGRYIHRFGKKAAAFNLLHQTVNAYNQDIGITSSFAPKDVYSGLDIDPEISDLTVHNVVFYLQTLKAPVQRNQNDNEVLLGKNMFIQAGCESCHKQTLKTGFSIIEPLSNKIFHPYTDMLLHDMGPGLDDGYTEGNAKT
;
A
#
# COMPACT_ATOMS: atom_id res chain seq x y z
N MET A 1 5.42 17.90 -68.39
CA MET A 1 4.54 16.85 -67.86
C MET A 1 5.30 15.87 -66.94
N LYS A 2 6.40 15.24 -67.31
CA LYS A 2 7.13 14.26 -66.42
C LYS A 2 7.53 14.84 -65.07
N LYS A 3 8.01 16.08 -64.97
CA LYS A 3 8.40 16.71 -63.67
C LYS A 3 7.19 16.95 -62.74
N VAL A 4 6.02 17.29 -63.31
CA VAL A 4 4.81 17.49 -62.52
C VAL A 4 4.31 16.18 -61.94
N TYR A 5 4.34 15.09 -62.68
CA TYR A 5 3.99 13.75 -62.16
C TYR A 5 4.93 13.28 -61.05
N GLN A 6 6.24 13.58 -61.15
CA GLN A 6 7.17 13.26 -60.10
C GLN A 6 6.93 14.03 -58.80
N VAL A 7 6.60 15.32 -58.89
CA VAL A 7 6.26 16.14 -57.71
C VAL A 7 4.94 15.66 -57.05
N ILE A 8 3.91 15.35 -57.84
CA ILE A 8 2.66 14.82 -57.34
C ILE A 8 2.87 13.46 -56.69
N MET A 9 3.66 12.57 -57.26
CA MET A 9 3.99 11.27 -56.71
C MET A 9 4.74 11.41 -55.38
N PHE A 10 5.71 12.31 -55.27
CA PHE A 10 6.41 12.59 -54.00
C PHE A 10 5.50 13.15 -52.92
N LEU A 11 4.60 14.04 -53.27
CA LEU A 11 3.59 14.60 -52.34
C LEU A 11 2.62 13.51 -51.84
N LEU A 12 2.13 12.66 -52.75
CA LEU A 12 1.23 11.55 -52.38
C LEU A 12 1.95 10.51 -51.49
N THR A 13 3.19 10.19 -51.81
CA THR A 13 4.00 9.28 -50.97
C THR A 13 4.26 9.87 -49.58
N GLY A 14 4.57 11.17 -49.49
CA GLY A 14 4.72 11.89 -48.23
C GLY A 14 3.47 11.87 -47.37
N ILE A 15 2.29 12.09 -47.97
CA ILE A 15 1.01 12.04 -47.27
C ILE A 15 0.69 10.62 -46.75
N ILE A 16 0.98 9.59 -47.56
CA ILE A 16 0.80 8.19 -47.15
C ILE A 16 1.72 7.81 -45.98
N ILE A 17 2.97 8.26 -46.00
CA ILE A 17 3.92 8.02 -44.91
C ILE A 17 3.45 8.68 -43.61
N VAL A 18 3.00 9.94 -43.65
CA VAL A 18 2.49 10.67 -42.48
C VAL A 18 1.24 9.98 -41.92
N GLN A 19 0.32 9.54 -42.77
CA GLN A 19 -0.87 8.80 -42.31
C GLN A 19 -0.56 7.40 -41.80
N ALA A 20 0.46 6.73 -42.34
CA ALA A 20 0.90 5.45 -41.83
C ALA A 20 1.53 5.57 -40.43
N CYS A 21 2.33 6.62 -40.20
CA CYS A 21 2.90 6.89 -38.87
C CYS A 21 1.83 7.14 -37.80
N THR A 22 0.76 7.89 -38.13
CA THR A 22 -0.33 8.15 -37.17
C THR A 22 -1.21 6.93 -36.89
N LYS A 23 -1.27 5.94 -37.80
CA LYS A 23 -1.97 4.66 -37.57
C LYS A 23 -1.13 3.60 -36.86
N LEU A 24 0.18 3.75 -36.79
CA LEU A 24 1.09 2.85 -36.09
C LEU A 24 1.29 3.20 -34.61
N GLN A 25 0.92 4.41 -34.20
CA GLN A 25 0.87 4.76 -32.77
C GLN A 25 -0.48 4.33 -32.21
N PRO A 26 -0.51 3.40 -31.24
CA PRO A 26 -1.75 3.14 -30.51
C PRO A 26 -2.22 4.45 -29.86
N ALA A 27 -3.53 4.65 -29.83
CA ALA A 27 -4.10 5.74 -29.06
C ALA A 27 -3.65 5.62 -27.61
N ALA A 28 -3.29 6.73 -26.97
CA ALA A 28 -3.04 6.73 -25.54
C ALA A 28 -4.28 6.17 -24.82
N PRO A 29 -4.10 5.28 -23.83
CA PRO A 29 -5.23 4.80 -23.05
C PRO A 29 -5.94 5.98 -22.37
N ALA A 30 -7.23 5.86 -22.15
CA ALA A 30 -7.98 6.85 -21.39
C ALA A 30 -7.52 6.85 -19.92
N ASP A 31 -7.66 7.98 -19.22
CA ASP A 31 -7.17 8.13 -17.84
C ASP A 31 -7.78 7.09 -16.88
N ASP A 32 -9.02 6.67 -17.14
CA ASP A 32 -9.73 5.65 -16.37
C ASP A 32 -9.34 4.20 -16.75
N GLU A 33 -8.53 4.03 -17.78
CA GLU A 33 -7.91 2.75 -18.15
C GLU A 33 -6.51 2.59 -17.55
N ILE A 34 -5.88 3.69 -17.12
CA ILE A 34 -4.55 3.67 -16.51
C ILE A 34 -4.73 3.48 -14.99
N LEU A 35 -4.49 2.27 -14.51
CA LEU A 35 -4.67 1.92 -13.08
C LEU A 35 -3.43 2.19 -12.23
N ASP A 36 -2.28 2.32 -12.85
CA ASP A 36 -0.97 2.50 -12.24
C ASP A 36 -0.20 3.65 -12.88
N GLY A 37 1.04 3.82 -12.46
CA GLY A 37 1.92 4.89 -12.95
C GLY A 37 2.07 6.05 -11.97
N PRO A 38 2.98 6.99 -12.22
CA PRO A 38 3.24 8.10 -11.32
C PRO A 38 2.09 9.10 -11.28
N VAL A 39 1.93 9.77 -10.13
CA VAL A 39 1.08 10.97 -10.07
C VAL A 39 1.59 12.01 -11.06
N GLU A 40 0.67 12.72 -11.69
CA GLU A 40 1.02 13.77 -12.65
C GLU A 40 1.74 14.94 -11.95
N GLY A 41 2.70 15.55 -12.66
CA GLY A 41 3.42 16.73 -12.16
C GLY A 41 4.71 16.43 -11.40
N LEU A 42 5.19 15.17 -11.38
CA LEU A 42 6.51 14.86 -10.86
C LEU A 42 7.60 15.49 -11.74
N GLY A 43 8.60 16.12 -11.10
CA GLY A 43 9.81 16.63 -11.78
C GLY A 43 10.71 15.50 -12.29
N TYR A 44 11.74 15.86 -13.07
CA TYR A 44 12.65 14.90 -13.70
C TYR A 44 13.32 13.95 -12.68
N ASP A 45 13.88 14.48 -11.59
CA ASP A 45 14.55 13.65 -10.58
C ASP A 45 13.56 12.80 -9.78
N GLN A 46 12.34 13.30 -9.56
CA GLN A 46 11.27 12.55 -8.93
C GLN A 46 10.81 11.38 -9.81
N ASN A 47 10.67 11.59 -11.12
CA ASN A 47 10.35 10.51 -12.05
C ASN A 47 11.47 9.45 -12.12
N ARG A 48 12.74 9.86 -12.10
CA ARG A 48 13.86 8.89 -12.01
C ARG A 48 13.80 8.05 -10.73
N ARG A 49 13.47 8.70 -9.62
CA ARG A 49 13.32 8.02 -8.32
C ARG A 49 12.11 7.08 -8.32
N PHE A 50 10.99 7.51 -8.91
CA PHE A 50 9.81 6.67 -9.12
C PHE A 50 10.18 5.40 -9.88
N LEU A 51 10.83 5.53 -11.05
CA LEU A 51 11.26 4.38 -11.86
C LEU A 51 12.23 3.45 -11.13
N ALA A 52 13.13 3.99 -10.32
CA ALA A 52 14.04 3.17 -9.52
C ALA A 52 13.28 2.36 -8.44
N GLY A 53 12.25 2.95 -7.85
CA GLY A 53 11.36 2.26 -6.91
C GLY A 53 10.45 1.24 -7.58
N ASP A 54 9.94 1.55 -8.76
CA ASP A 54 9.13 0.67 -9.61
C ASP A 54 9.90 -0.63 -9.95
N ILE A 55 11.14 -0.49 -10.46
CA ILE A 55 12.02 -1.63 -10.75
C ILE A 55 12.26 -2.47 -9.48
N ALA A 56 12.57 -1.82 -8.35
CA ALA A 56 12.83 -2.54 -7.10
C ALA A 56 11.57 -3.23 -6.56
N PHE A 57 10.38 -2.70 -6.81
CA PHE A 57 9.12 -3.29 -6.37
C PHE A 57 8.63 -4.41 -7.30
N ASN A 58 8.64 -4.19 -8.62
CA ASN A 58 8.00 -5.07 -9.57
C ASN A 58 8.95 -6.12 -10.19
N ASP A 59 10.23 -5.76 -10.43
CA ASP A 59 11.17 -6.60 -11.19
C ASP A 59 12.19 -7.33 -10.31
N GLU A 60 12.43 -6.88 -9.06
CA GLU A 60 13.43 -7.50 -8.20
C GLU A 60 12.92 -8.82 -7.63
N ILE A 61 13.69 -9.90 -7.90
CA ILE A 61 13.42 -11.24 -7.37
C ILE A 61 14.59 -11.65 -6.49
N PHE A 62 14.31 -11.93 -5.23
CA PHE A 62 15.30 -12.35 -4.26
C PHE A 62 15.52 -13.85 -4.30
N THR A 63 16.78 -14.23 -4.17
CA THR A 63 17.26 -15.61 -4.12
C THR A 63 18.23 -15.76 -2.93
N SER A 64 18.64 -16.96 -2.59
CA SER A 64 19.67 -17.19 -1.58
C SER A 64 21.00 -16.48 -1.85
N GLN A 65 21.22 -16.01 -3.09
CA GLN A 65 22.45 -15.30 -3.49
C GLN A 65 22.25 -13.77 -3.47
N THR A 66 21.01 -13.32 -3.43
CA THR A 66 20.64 -11.88 -3.47
C THR A 66 19.92 -11.42 -2.21
N GLY A 67 20.06 -12.17 -1.09
CA GLY A 67 19.57 -11.74 0.21
C GLY A 67 18.20 -12.28 0.60
N LEU A 68 17.64 -13.29 -0.10
CA LEU A 68 16.40 -13.94 0.35
C LEU A 68 16.62 -14.55 1.74
N GLY A 69 15.76 -14.21 2.69
CA GLY A 69 15.86 -14.72 4.05
C GLY A 69 15.78 -16.22 4.16
N SER A 70 16.29 -16.75 5.27
CA SER A 70 16.24 -18.18 5.57
C SER A 70 14.83 -18.74 5.61
N VAL A 71 13.87 -17.93 6.08
CA VAL A 71 12.42 -18.16 6.02
C VAL A 71 11.74 -16.94 5.39
N PHE A 72 10.65 -17.16 4.66
CA PHE A 72 9.96 -16.12 3.90
C PHE A 72 8.52 -16.52 3.53
N VAL A 73 7.75 -15.57 3.04
CA VAL A 73 6.43 -15.77 2.42
C VAL A 73 6.55 -15.75 0.90
N ALA A 74 7.29 -14.77 0.37
CA ALA A 74 7.41 -14.50 -1.05
C ALA A 74 8.85 -14.11 -1.40
N THR A 75 9.19 -14.12 -2.69
CA THR A 75 10.54 -13.79 -3.19
C THR A 75 10.59 -12.43 -3.86
N SER A 76 9.47 -11.70 -3.93
CA SER A 76 9.37 -10.35 -4.52
C SER A 76 8.07 -9.68 -4.09
N CYS A 77 8.01 -8.36 -4.14
CA CYS A 77 6.79 -7.60 -3.89
C CYS A 77 5.73 -7.91 -4.98
N GLY A 78 6.15 -7.93 -6.25
CA GLY A 78 5.29 -8.23 -7.40
C GLY A 78 4.64 -9.62 -7.38
N SER A 79 5.20 -10.60 -6.63
CA SER A 79 4.56 -11.93 -6.50
C SER A 79 3.24 -11.88 -5.69
N CYS A 80 3.05 -10.88 -4.85
CA CYS A 80 1.81 -10.65 -4.11
C CYS A 80 1.01 -9.46 -4.64
N HIS A 81 1.68 -8.44 -5.18
CA HIS A 81 1.10 -7.18 -5.65
C HIS A 81 1.28 -7.02 -7.17
N ALA A 82 0.90 -8.02 -7.95
CA ALA A 82 1.05 -7.99 -9.40
C ALA A 82 0.34 -6.78 -10.04
N GLY A 83 1.09 -5.99 -10.82
CA GLY A 83 0.59 -4.77 -11.47
C GLY A 83 0.12 -3.72 -10.46
N ASP A 84 0.83 -3.56 -9.33
CA ASP A 84 0.55 -2.60 -8.25
C ASP A 84 -0.84 -2.73 -7.61
N GLY A 85 -1.54 -3.75 -8.02
CA GLY A 85 -2.92 -3.99 -7.65
C GLY A 85 -3.09 -4.67 -6.30
N LYS A 86 -4.35 -4.99 -6.03
CA LYS A 86 -4.74 -5.86 -4.92
C LYS A 86 -4.26 -7.28 -5.21
N GLY A 87 -3.68 -7.93 -4.20
CA GLY A 87 -3.28 -9.33 -4.29
C GLY A 87 -4.45 -10.27 -4.59
N HIS A 88 -4.13 -11.40 -5.20
CA HIS A 88 -5.09 -12.46 -5.49
C HIS A 88 -5.39 -13.27 -4.20
N PRO A 89 -6.57 -13.90 -4.05
CA PRO A 89 -6.83 -14.79 -2.92
C PRO A 89 -5.79 -15.89 -2.70
N PHE A 90 -5.10 -16.35 -3.75
CA PHE A 90 -3.99 -17.31 -3.66
C PHE A 90 -2.68 -16.73 -3.11
N THR A 91 -2.55 -15.40 -3.06
CA THR A 91 -1.41 -14.72 -2.42
C THR A 91 -1.74 -14.23 -1.02
N THR A 92 -2.85 -14.73 -0.44
CA THR A 92 -3.24 -14.42 0.93
C THR A 92 -2.18 -14.90 1.89
N LEU A 93 -1.70 -14.01 2.73
CA LEU A 93 -0.74 -14.28 3.79
C LEU A 93 -1.43 -14.45 5.13
N THR A 94 -0.76 -15.10 6.07
CA THR A 94 -1.28 -15.35 7.41
C THR A 94 -0.45 -14.58 8.44
N ARG A 95 -1.11 -13.87 9.33
CA ARG A 95 -0.49 -13.26 10.51
C ARG A 95 -1.02 -13.93 11.76
N PHE A 96 -0.18 -14.14 12.77
CA PHE A 96 -0.54 -14.84 13.98
C PHE A 96 0.02 -14.16 15.24
N GLY A 97 -0.50 -14.58 16.38
CA GLY A 97 -0.19 -14.00 17.68
C GLY A 97 -1.20 -12.92 18.03
N GLN A 98 -0.94 -12.20 19.09
CA GLN A 98 -1.81 -11.15 19.60
C GLN A 98 -0.94 -9.99 20.02
N THR A 99 -1.01 -8.89 19.30
CA THR A 99 -0.31 -7.67 19.64
C THR A 99 -1.31 -6.74 20.32
N ASP A 100 -1.35 -6.77 21.64
CA ASP A 100 -2.14 -5.86 22.46
C ASP A 100 -1.26 -4.74 23.04
N SER A 101 -1.78 -4.06 24.07
CA SER A 101 -1.04 -3.02 24.80
C SER A 101 0.25 -3.53 25.48
N THR A 102 0.40 -4.82 25.66
CA THR A 102 1.56 -5.47 26.27
C THR A 102 2.55 -6.06 25.26
N GLY A 103 2.21 -6.05 23.97
CA GLY A 103 2.99 -6.59 22.88
C GLY A 103 2.47 -7.95 22.37
N ASN A 104 3.21 -8.55 21.43
CA ASN A 104 2.87 -9.85 20.90
C ASN A 104 3.43 -10.96 21.82
N GLN A 105 2.56 -11.69 22.47
CA GLN A 105 2.91 -12.76 23.39
C GLN A 105 3.61 -13.97 22.71
N PHE A 106 3.44 -14.12 21.41
CA PHE A 106 4.02 -15.23 20.63
C PHE A 106 5.27 -14.85 19.84
N LEU A 107 5.75 -13.60 19.95
CA LEU A 107 6.89 -13.09 19.16
C LEU A 107 8.17 -13.92 19.35
N HIS A 108 8.33 -14.55 20.51
CA HIS A 108 9.47 -15.46 20.79
C HIS A 108 9.39 -16.80 20.05
N LEU A 109 8.26 -17.09 19.40
CA LEU A 109 8.01 -18.31 18.61
C LEU A 109 7.90 -18.01 17.10
N GLY A 110 8.24 -16.78 16.69
CA GLY A 110 8.13 -16.28 15.33
C GLY A 110 6.99 -15.29 15.14
N GLY A 111 6.69 -14.96 13.90
CA GLY A 111 5.64 -14.00 13.56
C GLY A 111 6.03 -12.52 13.76
N PRO A 112 5.09 -11.59 13.65
CA PRO A 112 3.65 -11.82 13.46
C PRO A 112 3.26 -12.34 12.08
N GLN A 113 4.10 -12.20 11.05
CA GLN A 113 3.87 -12.76 9.72
C GLN A 113 4.35 -14.21 9.68
N LEU A 114 3.48 -15.16 9.29
CA LEU A 114 3.83 -16.56 9.12
C LEU A 114 4.72 -16.75 7.90
N GLN A 115 6.00 -17.02 8.12
CA GLN A 115 6.97 -17.32 7.06
C GLN A 115 6.93 -18.82 6.74
N ASN A 116 5.97 -19.19 5.91
CA ASN A 116 5.61 -20.58 5.63
C ASN A 116 6.48 -21.27 4.57
N ARG A 117 7.55 -20.60 4.12
CA ARG A 117 8.59 -21.14 3.21
C ARG A 117 9.96 -20.98 3.83
N ALA A 118 10.89 -21.85 3.42
CA ALA A 118 12.27 -21.78 3.86
C ALA A 118 13.24 -22.20 2.75
N LEU A 119 14.47 -21.69 2.82
CA LEU A 119 15.58 -22.17 2.01
C LEU A 119 15.97 -23.60 2.43
N PRO A 120 16.63 -24.37 1.56
CA PRO A 120 17.13 -25.69 1.90
C PRO A 120 18.02 -25.67 3.16
N GLY A 121 17.71 -26.53 4.14
CA GLY A 121 18.40 -26.61 5.41
C GLY A 121 17.76 -25.81 6.55
N PHE A 122 16.74 -25.00 6.25
CA PHE A 122 15.97 -24.24 7.24
C PHE A 122 14.55 -24.81 7.39
N THR A 123 13.91 -24.53 8.52
CA THR A 123 12.54 -24.98 8.81
C THR A 123 11.59 -23.80 8.73
N PRO A 124 10.52 -23.86 7.91
CA PRO A 124 9.52 -22.79 7.86
C PRO A 124 8.76 -22.69 9.18
N GLU A 125 8.25 -21.50 9.44
CA GLU A 125 7.42 -21.24 10.62
C GLU A 125 6.12 -22.00 10.60
N GLN A 126 5.59 -22.25 11.78
CA GLN A 126 4.26 -22.82 12.00
C GLN A 126 3.51 -21.99 13.04
N ILE A 127 2.19 -21.92 12.91
CA ILE A 127 1.37 -21.22 13.90
C ILE A 127 1.49 -21.93 15.24
N PRO A 128 1.95 -21.25 16.30
CA PRO A 128 2.08 -21.85 17.64
C PRO A 128 0.71 -22.29 18.17
N ALA A 129 0.70 -23.36 18.96
CA ALA A 129 -0.53 -23.81 19.62
C ALA A 129 -1.10 -22.71 20.53
N GLY A 130 -2.37 -22.39 20.35
CA GLY A 130 -3.06 -21.35 21.11
C GLY A 130 -2.92 -19.93 20.57
N ALA A 131 -2.11 -19.72 19.52
CA ALA A 131 -2.05 -18.43 18.87
C ALA A 131 -3.28 -18.20 17.97
N SER A 132 -3.90 -17.05 18.12
CA SER A 132 -4.90 -16.57 17.16
C SER A 132 -4.22 -16.18 15.85
N PHE A 133 -4.93 -16.29 14.74
CA PHE A 133 -4.40 -15.91 13.43
C PHE A 133 -5.47 -15.37 12.52
N SER A 134 -5.07 -14.59 11.54
CA SER A 134 -5.92 -14.08 10.48
C SER A 134 -5.25 -14.19 9.12
N LYS A 135 -6.07 -14.23 8.07
CA LYS A 135 -5.62 -14.28 6.68
C LYS A 135 -5.90 -12.95 5.99
N PHE A 136 -4.87 -12.38 5.38
CA PHE A 136 -4.96 -11.10 4.69
C PHE A 136 -4.58 -11.23 3.22
N THR A 137 -5.49 -10.81 2.35
CA THR A 137 -5.15 -10.56 0.95
C THR A 137 -4.38 -9.25 0.88
N PRO A 138 -3.21 -9.18 0.20
CA PRO A 138 -2.45 -7.96 0.08
C PRO A 138 -3.31 -6.81 -0.48
N PRO A 139 -3.27 -5.60 0.11
CA PRO A 139 -4.05 -4.46 -0.35
C PRO A 139 -3.50 -3.92 -1.68
N ALA A 140 -4.30 -3.11 -2.38
CA ALA A 140 -3.80 -2.33 -3.51
C ALA A 140 -2.79 -1.29 -3.04
N ASN A 141 -1.79 -1.03 -3.87
CA ASN A 141 -0.70 -0.07 -3.58
C ASN A 141 -0.96 1.32 -4.17
N THR A 142 -1.94 1.44 -5.06
CA THR A 142 -2.29 2.70 -5.72
C THR A 142 -2.91 3.70 -4.74
N GLY A 143 -2.45 4.96 -4.80
CA GLY A 143 -3.00 6.04 -4.01
C GLY A 143 -2.61 6.09 -2.54
N LEU A 144 -1.67 5.26 -2.08
CA LEU A 144 -1.29 5.18 -0.66
C LEU A 144 -0.65 6.48 -0.14
N GLY A 145 0.07 7.23 -0.98
CA GLY A 145 0.66 8.51 -0.60
C GLY A 145 -0.38 9.56 -0.24
N PHE A 146 -1.57 9.52 -0.84
CA PHE A 146 -2.67 10.40 -0.43
C PHE A 146 -3.18 10.04 0.97
N LEU A 147 -3.33 8.75 1.27
CA LEU A 147 -3.74 8.27 2.60
C LEU A 147 -2.68 8.62 3.67
N GLU A 148 -1.39 8.53 3.34
CA GLU A 148 -0.31 8.90 4.26
C GLU A 148 -0.38 10.36 4.70
N LEU A 149 -0.88 11.24 3.84
CA LEU A 149 -0.94 12.68 4.05
C LEU A 149 -2.26 13.18 4.65
N VAL A 150 -3.21 12.30 4.96
CA VAL A 150 -4.38 12.69 5.76
C VAL A 150 -3.92 13.09 7.16
N SER A 151 -4.37 14.22 7.67
CA SER A 151 -3.92 14.68 8.99
C SER A 151 -4.51 13.84 10.13
N ASP A 152 -3.76 13.66 11.21
CA ASP A 152 -4.27 12.98 12.41
C ASP A 152 -5.51 13.69 12.96
N ALA A 153 -5.57 15.02 12.83
CA ALA A 153 -6.73 15.81 13.26
C ALA A 153 -7.99 15.46 12.45
N ASP A 154 -7.86 15.24 11.13
CA ASP A 154 -9.00 14.85 10.28
C ASP A 154 -9.47 13.42 10.61
N ILE A 155 -8.53 12.50 10.88
CA ILE A 155 -8.88 11.13 11.32
C ILE A 155 -9.60 11.17 12.67
N LEU A 156 -9.11 11.95 13.62
CA LEU A 156 -9.73 12.12 14.94
C LEU A 156 -11.08 12.81 14.88
N ALA A 157 -11.30 13.71 13.94
CA ALA A 157 -12.58 14.36 13.73
C ALA A 157 -13.69 13.41 13.23
N MET A 158 -13.31 12.27 12.62
CA MET A 158 -14.22 11.21 12.19
C MET A 158 -14.43 10.12 13.27
N ALA A 159 -13.58 10.10 14.31
CA ALA A 159 -13.63 9.08 15.34
C ALA A 159 -14.84 9.30 16.28
N ASP A 160 -15.57 8.23 16.56
CA ASP A 160 -16.64 8.19 17.54
C ASP A 160 -16.57 6.90 18.39
N PRO A 161 -15.60 6.80 19.31
CA PRO A 161 -15.36 5.56 20.06
C PRO A 161 -16.50 5.15 20.97
N ASN A 162 -17.42 6.06 21.28
CA ASN A 162 -18.53 5.84 22.22
C ASN A 162 -19.91 5.90 21.55
N ASP A 163 -19.98 5.93 20.21
CA ASP A 163 -21.23 6.06 19.45
C ASP A 163 -22.11 7.22 19.99
N ILE A 164 -21.51 8.41 20.10
CA ILE A 164 -22.17 9.59 20.69
C ILE A 164 -23.33 10.06 19.80
N ASN A 165 -23.19 9.87 18.48
CA ASN A 165 -24.21 10.23 17.50
C ASN A 165 -25.38 9.23 17.48
N GLY A 166 -25.25 8.03 18.08
CA GLY A 166 -26.28 7.01 18.22
C GLY A 166 -26.64 6.28 16.94
N ASP A 167 -25.71 6.20 15.98
CA ASP A 167 -25.93 5.49 14.70
C ASP A 167 -25.56 4.00 14.75
N GLY A 168 -25.06 3.53 15.89
CA GLY A 168 -24.64 2.14 16.12
C GLY A 168 -23.23 1.84 15.57
N ILE A 169 -22.47 2.85 15.16
CA ILE A 169 -21.14 2.70 14.59
C ILE A 169 -20.12 3.42 15.47
N SER A 170 -19.15 2.66 16.01
CA SER A 170 -18.01 3.23 16.74
C SER A 170 -16.75 3.16 15.89
N GLY A 171 -16.06 4.28 15.74
CA GLY A 171 -14.80 4.37 15.01
C GLY A 171 -13.65 4.74 15.95
N VAL A 172 -12.56 3.95 15.96
CA VAL A 172 -11.43 4.14 16.87
C VAL A 172 -10.11 4.16 16.09
N PRO A 173 -9.23 5.16 16.28
CA PRO A 173 -7.87 5.11 15.71
C PRO A 173 -7.05 3.98 16.32
N ASN A 174 -6.18 3.35 15.54
CA ASN A 174 -5.26 2.37 16.08
C ASN A 174 -3.99 3.06 16.64
N TRP A 175 -3.90 3.12 17.96
CA TRP A 175 -2.81 3.75 18.69
C TRP A 175 -1.71 2.73 19.02
N ILE A 176 -0.57 2.80 18.31
CA ILE A 176 0.56 1.88 18.51
C ILE A 176 1.85 2.69 18.74
N ALA A 177 2.79 2.15 19.51
CA ALA A 177 4.12 2.71 19.67
C ALA A 177 4.91 2.64 18.35
N LEU A 178 5.71 3.67 18.05
CA LEU A 178 6.56 3.67 16.86
C LEU A 178 7.76 2.74 17.05
N PRO A 179 8.17 2.01 16.02
CA PRO A 179 9.47 1.34 16.03
C PRO A 179 10.59 2.40 16.04
N SER A 180 11.77 2.01 16.53
CA SER A 180 12.90 2.92 16.79
C SER A 180 13.40 3.67 15.54
N PHE A 181 13.18 3.14 14.36
CA PHE A 181 13.60 3.75 13.10
C PHE A 181 12.56 4.74 12.51
N ILE A 182 11.40 4.89 13.13
CA ILE A 182 10.35 5.82 12.70
C ILE A 182 10.32 7.04 13.65
N ALA A 183 10.47 8.22 13.06
CA ALA A 183 10.18 9.48 13.74
C ALA A 183 8.76 9.96 13.38
N PRO A 184 7.98 10.48 14.33
CA PRO A 184 6.69 11.08 14.03
C PRO A 184 6.88 12.37 13.23
N ASN A 185 5.90 12.70 12.39
CA ASN A 185 5.85 13.99 11.71
C ASN A 185 5.54 15.12 12.72
N ALA A 186 5.89 16.37 12.37
CA ALA A 186 5.68 17.52 13.24
C ALA A 186 4.21 17.72 13.69
N ASN A 187 3.26 17.28 12.85
CA ASN A 187 1.82 17.40 13.11
C ASN A 187 1.19 16.07 13.61
N SER A 188 2.01 15.05 13.89
CA SER A 188 1.49 13.80 14.45
C SER A 188 1.02 14.01 15.88
N ILE A 189 -0.16 13.46 16.16
CA ILE A 189 -0.75 13.51 17.49
C ILE A 189 -0.36 12.24 18.25
N SER A 190 0.06 12.39 19.50
CA SER A 190 0.39 11.24 20.34
C SER A 190 -0.56 11.11 21.52
N GLN A 191 -0.85 9.87 21.89
CA GLN A 191 -1.57 9.53 23.11
C GLN A 191 -0.75 8.49 23.89
N ASN A 192 -0.25 8.86 25.05
CA ASN A 192 0.59 8.03 25.92
C ASN A 192 1.80 7.40 25.19
N GLY A 193 2.51 8.21 24.35
CA GLY A 193 3.66 7.76 23.57
C GLY A 193 3.30 6.86 22.37
N ARG A 194 2.04 6.75 22.03
CA ARG A 194 1.52 6.01 20.86
C ARG A 194 1.01 6.97 19.82
N TYR A 195 0.99 6.54 18.56
CA TYR A 195 0.62 7.34 17.39
C TYR A 195 -0.41 6.61 16.56
N ILE A 196 -1.18 7.34 15.75
CA ILE A 196 -2.20 6.76 14.87
C ILE A 196 -1.51 6.01 13.74
N HIS A 197 -1.69 4.70 13.72
CA HIS A 197 -1.27 3.84 12.62
C HIS A 197 -2.39 3.74 11.58
N ARG A 198 -2.04 3.56 10.31
CA ARG A 198 -3.01 3.68 9.21
C ARG A 198 -2.84 2.70 8.05
N PHE A 199 -1.72 1.98 7.98
CA PHE A 199 -1.45 1.02 6.91
C PHE A 199 -1.53 -0.43 7.38
N GLY A 200 -1.77 -1.34 6.42
CA GLY A 200 -2.12 -2.72 6.70
C GLY A 200 -3.62 -2.90 7.00
N LYS A 201 -4.10 -4.14 6.97
CA LYS A 201 -5.53 -4.45 7.14
C LYS A 201 -6.09 -4.09 8.53
N LYS A 202 -5.23 -4.10 9.54
CA LYS A 202 -5.58 -3.72 10.91
C LYS A 202 -4.86 -2.43 11.34
N ALA A 203 -4.54 -1.55 10.39
CA ALA A 203 -3.82 -0.30 10.65
C ALA A 203 -2.59 -0.50 11.56
N ALA A 204 -1.71 -1.45 11.18
CA ALA A 204 -0.57 -1.86 12.01
C ALA A 204 0.73 -1.09 11.69
N ALA A 205 0.79 -0.33 10.61
CA ALA A 205 1.95 0.47 10.25
C ALA A 205 1.63 1.97 10.24
N PHE A 206 2.57 2.77 10.75
CA PHE A 206 2.41 4.22 10.91
C PHE A 206 2.45 4.96 9.57
N ASN A 207 3.44 4.65 8.73
CA ASN A 207 3.68 5.28 7.44
C ASN A 207 4.19 4.25 6.43
N LEU A 208 4.40 4.66 5.18
CA LEU A 208 4.86 3.77 4.12
C LEU A 208 6.29 3.26 4.33
N LEU A 209 7.16 4.02 5.00
CA LEU A 209 8.49 3.50 5.38
C LEU A 209 8.34 2.32 6.35
N HIS A 210 7.53 2.47 7.40
CA HIS A 210 7.26 1.39 8.34
C HIS A 210 6.70 0.14 7.65
N GLN A 211 5.72 0.33 6.77
CA GLN A 211 5.11 -0.78 6.03
C GLN A 211 6.10 -1.46 5.07
N THR A 212 6.93 -0.69 4.36
CA THR A 212 7.93 -1.22 3.41
C THR A 212 9.02 -2.00 4.13
N VAL A 213 9.54 -1.48 5.24
CA VAL A 213 10.56 -2.18 6.06
C VAL A 213 9.99 -3.49 6.61
N ASN A 214 8.75 -3.45 7.11
CA ASN A 214 8.08 -4.67 7.57
C ASN A 214 7.90 -5.70 6.46
N ALA A 215 7.55 -5.28 5.23
CA ALA A 215 7.38 -6.17 4.10
C ALA A 215 8.72 -6.84 3.69
N TYR A 216 9.80 -6.07 3.60
CA TYR A 216 11.12 -6.65 3.34
C TYR A 216 11.52 -7.67 4.41
N ASN A 217 11.36 -7.32 5.68
CA ASN A 217 11.78 -8.18 6.78
C ASN A 217 10.84 -9.38 6.99
N GLN A 218 9.53 -9.15 7.02
CA GLN A 218 8.57 -10.19 7.40
C GLN A 218 8.07 -11.03 6.23
N ASP A 219 7.98 -10.46 5.00
CA ASP A 219 7.47 -11.21 3.85
C ASP A 219 8.60 -11.86 3.03
N ILE A 220 9.76 -11.18 2.91
CA ILE A 220 10.90 -11.67 2.12
C ILE A 220 12.04 -12.19 3.01
N GLY A 221 12.02 -11.84 4.30
CA GLY A 221 13.05 -12.23 5.27
C GLY A 221 14.35 -11.42 5.13
N ILE A 222 14.32 -10.26 4.45
CA ILE A 222 15.48 -9.41 4.17
C ILE A 222 15.70 -8.43 5.32
N THR A 223 16.95 -8.30 5.76
CA THR A 223 17.36 -7.28 6.73
C THR A 223 17.74 -5.97 6.05
N SER A 224 17.58 -4.89 6.79
CA SER A 224 17.98 -3.54 6.40
C SER A 224 18.58 -2.82 7.61
N SER A 225 19.19 -1.64 7.40
CA SER A 225 19.64 -0.79 8.52
C SER A 225 18.50 -0.38 9.45
N PHE A 226 17.26 -0.34 8.94
CA PHE A 226 16.05 -0.04 9.71
C PHE A 226 15.59 -1.23 10.56
N ALA A 227 15.73 -2.45 10.06
CA ALA A 227 15.38 -3.70 10.73
C ALA A 227 16.51 -4.72 10.53
N PRO A 228 17.61 -4.63 11.34
CA PRO A 228 18.79 -5.47 11.17
C PRO A 228 18.60 -6.90 11.69
N LYS A 229 17.48 -7.15 12.41
CA LYS A 229 17.22 -8.47 13.01
C LYS A 229 16.74 -9.46 11.96
N ASP A 230 17.54 -10.52 11.75
CA ASP A 230 17.12 -11.67 10.95
C ASP A 230 15.98 -12.43 11.66
N VAL A 231 14.92 -12.67 10.91
CA VAL A 231 13.68 -13.26 11.46
C VAL A 231 13.84 -14.70 11.92
N TYR A 232 14.75 -15.46 11.32
CA TYR A 232 14.99 -16.85 11.69
C TYR A 232 15.90 -17.03 12.91
N SER A 233 17.06 -16.36 12.88
CA SER A 233 18.04 -16.48 13.97
C SER A 233 17.76 -15.54 15.15
N GLY A 234 17.01 -14.47 14.94
CA GLY A 234 16.78 -13.41 15.92
C GLY A 234 18.01 -12.55 16.20
N LEU A 235 19.09 -12.70 15.42
CA LEU A 235 20.32 -11.94 15.54
C LEU A 235 20.35 -10.75 14.61
N ASP A 236 21.05 -9.70 14.98
CA ASP A 236 21.33 -8.59 14.09
C ASP A 236 22.42 -9.01 13.09
N ILE A 237 22.14 -8.83 11.82
CA ILE A 237 23.06 -9.14 10.70
C ILE A 237 23.26 -7.91 9.82
N ASP A 238 24.28 -7.97 8.95
CA ASP A 238 24.53 -6.89 7.98
C ASP A 238 23.32 -6.71 7.05
N PRO A 239 22.99 -5.45 6.70
CA PRO A 239 21.88 -5.17 5.79
C PRO A 239 22.05 -5.82 4.43
N GLU A 240 21.04 -6.55 3.98
CA GLU A 240 21.00 -7.23 2.67
C GLU A 240 20.43 -6.32 1.59
N ILE A 241 19.72 -5.24 1.98
CA ILE A 241 19.19 -4.24 1.07
C ILE A 241 19.67 -2.84 1.48
N SER A 242 19.96 -1.99 0.50
CA SER A 242 20.40 -0.62 0.75
C SER A 242 19.26 0.28 1.21
N ASP A 243 19.56 1.26 2.06
CA ASP A 243 18.61 2.30 2.47
C ASP A 243 18.06 3.08 1.26
N LEU A 244 18.90 3.28 0.24
CA LEU A 244 18.47 3.97 -0.98
C LEU A 244 17.37 3.18 -1.70
N THR A 245 17.50 1.87 -1.79
CA THR A 245 16.49 1.00 -2.40
C THR A 245 15.19 1.07 -1.61
N VAL A 246 15.25 0.92 -0.28
CA VAL A 246 14.08 1.06 0.59
C VAL A 246 13.39 2.40 0.39
N HIS A 247 14.15 3.51 0.40
CA HIS A 247 13.58 4.84 0.19
C HIS A 247 13.04 5.06 -1.24
N ASN A 248 13.59 4.41 -2.26
CA ASN A 248 13.04 4.48 -3.61
C ASN A 248 11.70 3.75 -3.70
N VAL A 249 11.58 2.58 -3.08
CA VAL A 249 10.30 1.86 -2.99
C VAL A 249 9.26 2.66 -2.21
N VAL A 250 9.64 3.26 -1.08
CA VAL A 250 8.74 4.16 -0.34
C VAL A 250 8.27 5.32 -1.21
N PHE A 251 9.19 5.97 -1.94
CA PHE A 251 8.84 7.08 -2.83
C PHE A 251 7.92 6.63 -3.97
N TYR A 252 8.18 5.46 -4.54
CA TYR A 252 7.33 4.83 -5.55
C TYR A 252 5.90 4.64 -5.00
N LEU A 253 5.73 4.01 -3.84
CA LEU A 253 4.43 3.80 -3.20
C LEU A 253 3.73 5.12 -2.83
N GLN A 254 4.49 6.14 -2.42
CA GLN A 254 3.95 7.48 -2.14
C GLN A 254 3.43 8.17 -3.41
N THR A 255 4.05 7.95 -4.54
CA THR A 255 3.78 8.67 -5.78
C THR A 255 3.08 7.83 -6.84
N LEU A 256 2.75 6.58 -6.53
CA LEU A 256 1.87 5.76 -7.36
C LEU A 256 0.45 6.33 -7.32
N LYS A 257 -0.08 6.70 -8.49
CA LYS A 257 -1.35 7.43 -8.58
C LYS A 257 -2.54 6.61 -8.04
N ALA A 258 -3.57 7.32 -7.62
CA ALA A 258 -4.87 6.72 -7.34
C ALA A 258 -5.63 6.46 -8.66
N PRO A 259 -6.36 5.35 -8.78
CA PRO A 259 -7.21 5.09 -9.94
C PRO A 259 -8.28 6.17 -10.11
N VAL A 260 -8.57 6.56 -11.34
CA VAL A 260 -9.70 7.43 -11.65
C VAL A 260 -11.00 6.61 -11.68
N GLN A 261 -12.07 7.16 -11.14
CA GLN A 261 -13.38 6.50 -11.18
C GLN A 261 -13.85 6.34 -12.63
N ARG A 262 -14.16 5.12 -13.03
CA ARG A 262 -14.71 4.80 -14.36
C ARG A 262 -16.17 5.22 -14.47
N ASN A 263 -16.55 5.64 -15.66
CA ASN A 263 -17.96 5.91 -16.03
C ASN A 263 -18.70 6.80 -15.01
N GLN A 264 -17.99 7.76 -14.37
CA GLN A 264 -18.52 8.56 -13.25
C GLN A 264 -19.83 9.32 -13.56
N ASN A 265 -20.14 9.56 -14.83
CA ASN A 265 -21.36 10.21 -15.28
C ASN A 265 -22.45 9.25 -15.80
N ASP A 266 -22.20 7.94 -15.73
CA ASP A 266 -23.20 6.93 -16.11
C ASP A 266 -24.35 6.90 -15.09
N ASN A 267 -25.56 6.76 -15.58
CA ASN A 267 -26.75 6.75 -14.73
C ASN A 267 -26.76 5.60 -13.72
N GLU A 268 -26.22 4.44 -14.08
CA GLU A 268 -26.12 3.30 -13.15
C GLU A 268 -25.08 3.57 -12.05
N VAL A 269 -23.97 4.22 -12.40
CA VAL A 269 -22.92 4.61 -11.42
C VAL A 269 -23.49 5.67 -10.45
N LEU A 270 -24.22 6.66 -10.96
CA LEU A 270 -24.87 7.67 -10.13
C LEU A 270 -25.96 7.06 -9.23
N LEU A 271 -26.76 6.13 -9.77
CA LEU A 271 -27.74 5.40 -8.96
C LEU A 271 -27.03 4.57 -7.86
N GLY A 272 -25.96 3.85 -8.20
CA GLY A 272 -25.17 3.09 -7.25
C GLY A 272 -24.59 3.96 -6.11
N LYS A 273 -24.09 5.15 -6.44
CA LYS A 273 -23.65 6.14 -5.45
C LYS A 273 -24.76 6.56 -4.49
N ASN A 274 -25.97 6.82 -5.02
CA ASN A 274 -27.12 7.17 -4.19
C ASN A 274 -27.54 6.01 -3.28
N MET A 275 -27.53 4.78 -3.79
CA MET A 275 -27.83 3.58 -3.00
C MET A 275 -26.78 3.33 -1.91
N PHE A 276 -25.50 3.59 -2.19
CA PHE A 276 -24.43 3.50 -1.20
C PHE A 276 -24.65 4.44 -0.01
N ILE A 277 -25.09 5.68 -0.28
CA ILE A 277 -25.45 6.66 0.75
C ILE A 277 -26.70 6.21 1.52
N GLN A 278 -27.77 5.81 0.80
CA GLN A 278 -29.03 5.39 1.42
C GLN A 278 -28.89 4.13 2.29
N ALA A 279 -27.98 3.24 1.93
CA ALA A 279 -27.66 2.05 2.70
C ALA A 279 -26.79 2.32 3.95
N GLY A 280 -26.37 3.58 4.19
CA GLY A 280 -25.54 3.96 5.33
C GLY A 280 -24.07 3.56 5.21
N CYS A 281 -23.62 3.07 4.03
CA CYS A 281 -22.22 2.64 3.84
C CYS A 281 -21.22 3.77 4.08
N GLU A 282 -21.61 5.02 3.82
CA GLU A 282 -20.74 6.20 4.00
C GLU A 282 -20.42 6.53 5.46
N SER A 283 -21.10 5.89 6.41
CA SER A 283 -20.80 6.09 7.85
C SER A 283 -19.36 5.68 8.18
N CYS A 284 -18.87 4.56 7.60
CA CYS A 284 -17.49 4.09 7.71
C CYS A 284 -16.68 4.41 6.42
N HIS A 285 -17.31 4.26 5.24
CA HIS A 285 -16.68 4.45 3.95
C HIS A 285 -16.77 5.91 3.48
N LYS A 286 -16.03 6.81 4.14
CA LYS A 286 -16.00 8.24 3.80
C LYS A 286 -15.53 8.42 2.36
N GLN A 287 -16.40 9.00 1.54
CA GLN A 287 -16.17 9.12 0.09
C GLN A 287 -15.01 10.05 -0.23
N THR A 288 -14.79 11.10 0.57
CA THR A 288 -13.86 12.17 0.26
C THR A 288 -13.01 12.54 1.47
N LEU A 289 -11.70 12.55 1.26
CA LEU A 289 -10.71 13.05 2.21
C LEU A 289 -9.84 14.12 1.53
N LYS A 290 -9.00 14.79 2.34
CA LYS A 290 -8.06 15.79 1.88
C LYS A 290 -6.67 15.49 2.44
N THR A 291 -5.65 15.64 1.58
CA THR A 291 -4.25 15.55 2.02
C THR A 291 -3.82 16.87 2.68
N GLY A 292 -2.92 16.75 3.64
CA GLY A 292 -2.20 17.91 4.19
C GLY A 292 -1.11 18.44 3.24
N PHE A 293 -0.26 19.31 3.76
CA PHE A 293 0.92 19.81 3.04
C PHE A 293 1.92 18.68 2.78
N SER A 294 2.48 18.65 1.56
CA SER A 294 3.58 17.76 1.18
C SER A 294 4.64 18.52 0.39
N ILE A 295 5.91 18.14 0.56
CA ILE A 295 7.02 18.57 -0.30
C ILE A 295 6.94 17.97 -1.71
N ILE A 296 6.17 16.88 -1.87
CA ILE A 296 5.81 16.33 -3.17
C ILE A 296 4.55 17.07 -3.62
N GLU A 297 4.73 18.13 -4.39
CA GLU A 297 3.67 19.10 -4.74
C GLU A 297 2.40 18.42 -5.28
N PRO A 298 2.47 17.41 -6.19
CA PRO A 298 1.29 16.73 -6.70
C PRO A 298 0.42 16.06 -5.64
N LEU A 299 0.95 15.78 -4.46
CA LEU A 299 0.21 15.18 -3.34
C LEU A 299 -0.30 16.21 -2.33
N SER A 300 0.17 17.48 -2.43
CA SER A 300 -0.07 18.51 -1.40
C SER A 300 -1.46 19.12 -1.52
N ASN A 301 -2.22 19.15 -0.42
CA ASN A 301 -3.54 19.78 -0.32
C ASN A 301 -4.56 19.33 -1.38
N LYS A 302 -4.52 18.04 -1.77
CA LYS A 302 -5.41 17.46 -2.78
C LYS A 302 -6.66 16.86 -2.15
N ILE A 303 -7.77 16.91 -2.87
CA ILE A 303 -9.00 16.17 -2.56
C ILE A 303 -8.90 14.84 -3.30
N PHE A 304 -9.25 13.74 -2.62
CA PHE A 304 -9.25 12.40 -3.20
C PHE A 304 -10.38 11.55 -2.60
N HIS A 305 -10.66 10.39 -3.20
CA HIS A 305 -11.86 9.62 -2.91
C HIS A 305 -11.55 8.18 -2.50
N PRO A 306 -11.05 7.95 -1.25
CA PRO A 306 -10.55 6.64 -0.82
C PRO A 306 -11.65 5.70 -0.30
N TYR A 307 -12.83 6.20 -0.01
CA TYR A 307 -13.93 5.43 0.59
C TYR A 307 -13.53 4.71 1.90
N THR A 308 -12.86 5.43 2.79
CA THR A 308 -12.47 4.98 4.13
C THR A 308 -12.37 6.17 5.09
N ASP A 309 -12.64 5.94 6.35
CA ASP A 309 -12.37 6.88 7.45
C ASP A 309 -11.03 6.61 8.15
N MET A 310 -10.32 5.54 7.76
CA MET A 310 -9.05 5.10 8.34
C MET A 310 -9.13 4.72 9.83
N LEU A 311 -10.32 4.35 10.31
CA LEU A 311 -10.61 3.95 11.68
C LEU A 311 -10.82 2.43 11.77
N LEU A 312 -10.75 1.92 12.99
CA LEU A 312 -11.13 0.56 13.33
C LEU A 312 -12.59 0.56 13.82
N HIS A 313 -13.35 -0.42 13.37
CA HIS A 313 -14.75 -0.60 13.76
C HIS A 313 -14.96 -1.97 14.39
N ASP A 314 -15.69 -2.04 15.50
CA ASP A 314 -16.12 -3.31 16.09
C ASP A 314 -17.32 -3.83 15.29
N MET A 315 -17.09 -4.86 14.48
CA MET A 315 -18.10 -5.50 13.64
C MET A 315 -18.82 -6.65 14.35
N GLY A 316 -18.60 -6.77 15.66
CA GLY A 316 -19.21 -7.79 16.50
C GLY A 316 -18.57 -9.19 16.39
N PRO A 317 -18.99 -10.13 17.26
CA PRO A 317 -18.31 -11.42 17.42
C PRO A 317 -18.38 -12.34 16.19
N GLY A 318 -19.28 -12.09 15.26
CA GLY A 318 -19.40 -12.87 14.04
C GLY A 318 -18.33 -12.56 13.00
N LEU A 319 -17.64 -11.42 13.12
CA LEU A 319 -16.58 -10.98 12.22
C LEU A 319 -15.21 -10.80 12.93
N ASP A 320 -15.16 -11.06 14.25
CA ASP A 320 -13.91 -11.09 15.00
C ASP A 320 -13.13 -12.38 14.67
N ASP A 321 -11.93 -12.23 14.15
CA ASP A 321 -11.02 -13.32 13.81
C ASP A 321 -10.11 -13.74 14.99
N GLY A 322 -10.22 -13.07 16.13
CA GLY A 322 -9.43 -13.32 17.34
C GLY A 322 -7.97 -12.87 17.23
N TYR A 323 -7.53 -12.33 16.10
CA TYR A 323 -6.19 -11.79 15.90
C TYR A 323 -6.19 -10.27 16.10
N THR A 324 -5.27 -9.75 16.90
CA THR A 324 -5.18 -8.32 17.19
C THR A 324 -3.83 -7.71 16.80
N GLU A 325 -3.87 -6.47 16.31
CA GLU A 325 -2.70 -5.60 16.14
C GLU A 325 -3.02 -4.24 16.81
N GLY A 326 -2.37 -3.96 17.94
CA GLY A 326 -2.73 -2.80 18.76
C GLY A 326 -4.16 -2.94 19.35
N ASN A 327 -5.04 -2.03 19.00
CA ASN A 327 -6.45 -2.06 19.41
C ASN A 327 -7.39 -2.73 18.38
N ALA A 328 -6.85 -3.11 17.22
CA ALA A 328 -7.63 -3.72 16.14
C ALA A 328 -8.01 -5.16 16.46
N LYS A 329 -9.27 -5.42 16.74
CA LYS A 329 -9.82 -6.76 17.00
C LYS A 329 -10.49 -7.38 15.76
N THR A 330 -10.99 -6.60 14.85
CA THR A 330 -11.69 -7.04 13.63
C THR A 330 -11.14 -6.40 12.39
#